data_70ed4dfe7daf747e92497f5dfad64e78
#
_entry.id   70ed4dfe7daf747e92497f5dfad64e78
#
_cell.length_a   1.000
_cell.length_b   1.000
_cell.length_c   1.000
_cell.angle_alpha   90.00
_cell.angle_beta   90.00
_cell.angle_gamma   90.00
#
_symmetry.space_group_name_H-M   'P 1'
#
loop_
_entity.id
_entity.type
_entity.pdbx_description
1 polymer ?
#
loop_
_entity_poly.entity_id
_entity_poly.type
_entity_poly.pdbx_seq_one_letter_code
_entity_poly.pdbx_strand_id
1 'polypeptide(L)'
;MKIAVIGQPGAWSSERLADALRAAGAETAVVDLAACSLRLPDRRLFHRGEPLDGLDGAVVKKLGDTADGWGVQERIGMLRHLEASGVPVLSGPNCLHVAVNRYRMTCELVRAGLPVPPTAITEDLDEAAAAVGRFGTAVLKPLFTSKGRGMRRLEPTRDLRGELESHRDAGLGPFYLQRFVKHPGRDLGVAVLDSRCIGAYWRVAAAEQWMTTILSGGRYEKADISSDTEAMAVAAARHFGLVFTGVDLIEDSDGRFSVLEVSAFGGFRGLLNGCGVDAAPMLADVVLRRFREARA
;
A
#
# COMPACT_ATOMS: atom_id res chain seq x y z
N MET A 1 18.70 20.48 -3.66
CA MET A 1 18.73 19.05 -3.28
C MET A 1 18.38 18.23 -4.50
N LYS A 2 19.12 17.14 -4.73
CA LYS A 2 18.87 16.18 -5.82
C LYS A 2 18.10 14.97 -5.28
N ILE A 3 16.84 14.82 -5.67
CA ILE A 3 15.92 13.83 -5.08
C ILE A 3 15.39 12.90 -6.17
N ALA A 4 15.48 11.59 -5.96
CA ALA A 4 14.82 10.61 -6.80
C ALA A 4 13.40 10.33 -6.30
N VAL A 5 12.40 10.44 -7.19
CA VAL A 5 11.08 9.87 -6.97
C VAL A 5 11.06 8.46 -7.52
N ILE A 6 11.14 7.47 -6.63
CA ILE A 6 11.04 6.08 -7.03
C ILE A 6 9.61 5.78 -7.46
N GLY A 7 9.41 5.50 -8.73
CA GLY A 7 8.09 5.33 -9.32
C GLY A 7 8.13 5.00 -10.79
N GLN A 8 7.00 5.00 -11.45
CA GLN A 8 6.90 4.73 -12.88
C GLN A 8 6.82 6.06 -13.64
N PRO A 9 7.71 6.33 -14.60
CA PRO A 9 7.61 7.48 -15.50
C PRO A 9 6.24 7.51 -16.21
N GLY A 10 5.64 8.69 -16.31
CA GLY A 10 4.30 8.88 -16.87
C GLY A 10 3.16 8.47 -15.93
N ALA A 11 3.41 7.82 -14.81
CA ALA A 11 2.36 7.54 -13.84
C ALA A 11 1.99 8.82 -13.08
N TRP A 12 0.72 9.22 -13.16
CA TRP A 12 0.20 10.46 -12.62
C TRP A 12 0.68 10.80 -11.20
N SER A 13 0.68 9.85 -10.27
CA SER A 13 1.09 10.11 -8.88
C SER A 13 2.61 10.28 -8.71
N SER A 14 3.42 9.65 -9.56
CA SER A 14 4.87 9.80 -9.55
C SER A 14 5.26 11.17 -10.11
N GLU A 15 4.69 11.55 -11.26
CA GLU A 15 4.96 12.85 -11.89
C GLU A 15 4.48 13.99 -11.00
N ARG A 16 3.26 13.89 -10.43
CA ARG A 16 2.74 14.92 -9.54
C ARG A 16 3.61 15.18 -8.31
N LEU A 17 4.19 14.12 -7.72
CA LEU A 17 5.15 14.30 -6.62
C LEU A 17 6.46 14.92 -7.12
N ALA A 18 6.96 14.49 -8.27
CA ALA A 18 8.16 15.06 -8.86
C ALA A 18 7.98 16.56 -9.19
N ASP A 19 6.82 16.94 -9.74
CA ASP A 19 6.50 18.34 -10.02
C ASP A 19 6.39 19.18 -8.74
N ALA A 20 5.77 18.63 -7.68
CA ALA A 20 5.70 19.31 -6.39
C ALA A 20 7.09 19.53 -5.77
N LEU A 21 7.98 18.55 -5.86
CA LEU A 21 9.37 18.68 -5.40
C LEU A 21 10.16 19.71 -6.23
N ARG A 22 9.99 19.72 -7.56
CA ARG A 22 10.60 20.73 -8.43
C ARG A 22 10.10 22.14 -8.12
N ALA A 23 8.79 22.30 -7.92
CA ALA A 23 8.18 23.57 -7.51
C ALA A 23 8.72 24.07 -6.16
N ALA A 24 9.08 23.14 -5.26
CA ALA A 24 9.71 23.44 -3.98
C ALA A 24 11.26 23.60 -4.07
N GLY A 25 11.83 23.66 -5.27
CA GLY A 25 13.24 23.97 -5.53
C GLY A 25 14.18 22.76 -5.51
N ALA A 26 13.68 21.52 -5.61
CA ALA A 26 14.52 20.33 -5.72
C ALA A 26 14.80 19.98 -7.20
N GLU A 27 16.00 19.53 -7.50
CA GLU A 27 16.31 18.81 -8.73
C GLU A 27 15.73 17.39 -8.59
N THR A 28 14.80 17.01 -9.48
CA THR A 28 14.05 15.78 -9.29
C THR A 28 13.88 14.99 -10.57
N ALA A 29 14.17 13.69 -10.51
CA ALA A 29 13.90 12.71 -11.56
C ALA A 29 12.99 11.58 -11.05
N VAL A 30 12.15 11.04 -11.92
CA VAL A 30 11.40 9.81 -11.67
C VAL A 30 12.27 8.63 -12.07
N VAL A 31 12.48 7.71 -11.12
CA VAL A 31 13.36 6.54 -11.26
C VAL A 31 12.50 5.27 -11.19
N ASP A 32 12.48 4.52 -12.27
CA ASP A 32 11.84 3.20 -12.32
C ASP A 32 12.84 2.11 -11.93
N LEU A 33 12.60 1.44 -10.81
CA LEU A 33 13.48 0.36 -10.35
C LEU A 33 13.54 -0.83 -11.32
N ALA A 34 12.52 -1.03 -12.16
CA ALA A 34 12.58 -2.03 -13.22
C ALA A 34 13.61 -1.72 -14.31
N ALA A 35 13.99 -0.44 -14.45
CA ALA A 35 15.01 0.03 -15.38
C ALA A 35 16.37 0.28 -14.68
N CYS A 36 16.51 -0.18 -13.43
CA CYS A 36 17.76 -0.09 -12.68
C CYS A 36 18.60 -1.35 -12.82
N SER A 37 19.92 -1.17 -12.68
CA SER A 37 20.89 -2.26 -12.58
C SER A 37 21.86 -1.99 -11.43
N LEU A 38 22.08 -3.00 -10.60
CA LEU A 38 23.13 -3.00 -9.59
C LEU A 38 24.38 -3.67 -10.17
N ARG A 39 25.50 -2.97 -10.19
CA ARG A 39 26.78 -3.51 -10.66
C ARG A 39 27.67 -3.89 -9.49
N LEU A 40 28.16 -5.12 -9.49
CA LEU A 40 29.04 -5.69 -8.47
C LEU A 40 30.42 -5.99 -9.11
N PRO A 41 31.53 -5.88 -8.35
CA PRO A 41 31.63 -5.61 -6.91
C PRO A 41 31.53 -4.12 -6.52
N ASP A 42 31.44 -3.19 -7.48
CA ASP A 42 31.53 -1.73 -7.25
C ASP A 42 30.36 -1.19 -6.42
N ARG A 43 29.31 -1.99 -6.22
CA ARG A 43 28.11 -1.63 -5.47
C ARG A 43 27.43 -0.34 -5.95
N ARG A 44 27.44 -0.10 -7.28
CA ARG A 44 26.83 1.10 -7.86
C ARG A 44 25.50 0.78 -8.51
N LEU A 45 24.50 1.59 -8.22
CA LEU A 45 23.17 1.51 -8.81
C LEU A 45 23.06 2.48 -9.99
N PHE A 46 22.55 1.99 -11.11
CA PHE A 46 22.33 2.76 -12.34
C PHE A 46 20.86 2.72 -12.72
N HIS A 47 20.36 3.82 -13.25
CA HIS A 47 19.05 3.89 -13.90
C HIS A 47 19.26 4.22 -15.37
N ARG A 48 18.87 3.31 -16.27
CA ARG A 48 19.06 3.46 -17.73
C ARG A 48 20.49 3.80 -18.15
N GLY A 49 21.46 3.25 -17.46
CA GLY A 49 22.88 3.46 -17.72
C GLY A 49 23.51 4.63 -16.97
N GLU A 50 22.70 5.56 -16.43
CA GLU A 50 23.20 6.69 -15.64
C GLU A 50 23.31 6.30 -14.15
N PRO A 51 24.41 6.64 -13.47
CA PRO A 51 24.58 6.32 -12.06
C PRO A 51 23.62 7.13 -11.18
N LEU A 52 23.10 6.49 -10.14
CA LEU A 52 22.28 7.14 -9.11
C LEU A 52 23.12 7.67 -7.95
N ASP A 53 24.38 8.05 -8.23
CA ASP A 53 25.27 8.63 -7.25
C ASP A 53 24.92 10.10 -6.96
N GLY A 54 25.26 10.56 -5.75
CA GLY A 54 25.07 11.97 -5.36
C GLY A 54 23.62 12.41 -5.19
N LEU A 55 22.71 11.46 -4.96
CA LEU A 55 21.35 11.78 -4.53
C LEU A 55 21.38 12.25 -3.07
N ASP A 56 20.65 13.33 -2.79
CA ASP A 56 20.39 13.80 -1.42
C ASP A 56 19.31 12.98 -0.71
N GLY A 57 18.53 12.22 -1.46
CA GLY A 57 17.50 11.31 -0.94
C GLY A 57 16.66 10.69 -2.05
N ALA A 58 15.91 9.66 -1.67
CA ALA A 58 14.93 9.00 -2.51
C ALA A 58 13.58 8.89 -1.80
N VAL A 59 12.50 9.27 -2.46
CA VAL A 59 11.12 9.09 -1.95
C VAL A 59 10.39 8.05 -2.77
N VAL A 60 9.82 7.04 -2.10
CA VAL A 60 9.20 5.91 -2.80
C VAL A 60 7.70 6.14 -2.97
N LYS A 61 7.27 6.26 -4.22
CA LYS A 61 5.86 6.43 -4.59
C LYS A 61 5.25 5.18 -5.20
N LYS A 62 6.06 4.33 -5.79
CA LYS A 62 5.69 3.01 -6.31
C LYS A 62 6.92 2.14 -6.50
N LEU A 63 6.74 0.82 -6.38
CA LEU A 63 7.76 -0.15 -6.78
C LEU A 63 7.58 -0.68 -8.22
N GLY A 64 6.55 -0.24 -8.94
CA GLY A 64 6.19 -0.77 -10.25
C GLY A 64 5.12 -1.86 -10.17
N ASP A 65 4.87 -2.56 -11.29
CA ASP A 65 3.99 -3.73 -11.31
C ASP A 65 4.76 -4.96 -10.80
N THR A 66 4.22 -5.59 -9.77
CA THR A 66 4.91 -6.62 -8.98
C THR A 66 3.90 -7.67 -8.50
N ALA A 67 3.01 -8.09 -9.38
CA ALA A 67 1.92 -9.01 -9.04
C ALA A 67 2.40 -10.38 -8.53
N ASP A 68 3.60 -10.80 -8.95
CA ASP A 68 4.24 -12.08 -8.59
C ASP A 68 4.99 -12.06 -7.25
N GLY A 69 5.14 -10.90 -6.63
CA GLY A 69 5.92 -10.73 -5.39
C GLY A 69 7.43 -10.85 -5.55
N TRP A 70 7.94 -11.47 -6.61
CA TRP A 70 9.38 -11.62 -6.86
C TRP A 70 10.04 -10.26 -7.11
N GLY A 71 9.54 -9.51 -8.09
CA GLY A 71 10.06 -8.16 -8.38
C GLY A 71 9.94 -7.18 -7.20
N VAL A 72 9.04 -7.41 -6.24
CA VAL A 72 8.97 -6.62 -4.99
C VAL A 72 10.24 -6.78 -4.16
N GLN A 73 10.70 -8.02 -3.95
CA GLN A 73 11.85 -8.31 -3.10
C GLN A 73 13.12 -7.70 -3.67
N GLU A 74 13.34 -7.86 -4.99
CA GLU A 74 14.51 -7.33 -5.69
C GLU A 74 14.54 -5.80 -5.63
N ARG A 75 13.40 -5.14 -5.86
CA ARG A 75 13.31 -3.69 -5.82
C ARG A 75 13.49 -3.12 -4.41
N ILE A 76 13.00 -3.81 -3.38
CA ILE A 76 13.30 -3.47 -1.99
C ILE A 76 14.79 -3.69 -1.69
N GLY A 77 15.42 -4.71 -2.26
CA GLY A 77 16.86 -4.94 -2.21
C GLY A 77 17.65 -3.74 -2.77
N MET A 78 17.24 -3.20 -3.92
CA MET A 78 17.84 -1.99 -4.50
C MET A 78 17.68 -0.77 -3.59
N LEU A 79 16.53 -0.58 -2.96
CA LEU A 79 16.30 0.51 -1.99
C LEU A 79 17.19 0.37 -0.75
N ARG A 80 17.35 -0.84 -0.22
CA ARG A 80 18.29 -1.11 0.88
C ARG A 80 19.74 -0.80 0.49
N HIS A 81 20.06 -1.07 -0.77
CA HIS A 81 21.39 -0.75 -1.30
C HIS A 81 21.61 0.77 -1.35
N LEU A 82 20.64 1.56 -1.81
CA LEU A 82 20.69 3.03 -1.75
C LEU A 82 20.91 3.52 -0.32
N GLU A 83 20.14 3.00 0.64
CA GLU A 83 20.26 3.35 2.06
C GLU A 83 21.65 3.02 2.62
N ALA A 84 22.16 1.82 2.32
CA ALA A 84 23.50 1.39 2.73
C ALA A 84 24.63 2.21 2.06
N SER A 85 24.35 2.86 0.94
CA SER A 85 25.26 3.79 0.24
C SER A 85 25.15 5.23 0.77
N GLY A 86 24.40 5.47 1.85
CA GLY A 86 24.26 6.79 2.49
C GLY A 86 23.14 7.66 1.89
N VAL A 87 22.32 7.15 0.97
CA VAL A 87 21.17 7.88 0.42
C VAL A 87 19.93 7.59 1.27
N PRO A 88 19.38 8.55 2.01
CA PRO A 88 18.17 8.33 2.81
C PRO A 88 16.97 8.01 1.92
N VAL A 89 16.18 7.01 2.31
CA VAL A 89 15.00 6.54 1.56
C VAL A 89 13.72 6.73 2.39
N LEU A 90 12.72 7.41 1.84
CA LEU A 90 11.41 7.65 2.47
C LEU A 90 10.28 7.05 1.59
N SER A 91 9.39 6.21 2.13
CA SER A 91 9.49 5.54 3.42
C SER A 91 10.61 4.50 3.36
N GLY A 92 11.19 4.14 4.51
CA GLY A 92 12.33 3.23 4.56
C GLY A 92 12.03 1.83 3.97
N PRO A 93 13.02 1.14 3.40
CA PRO A 93 12.82 -0.14 2.72
C PRO A 93 12.25 -1.24 3.63
N ASN A 94 12.60 -1.22 4.92
CA ASN A 94 12.08 -2.19 5.88
C ASN A 94 10.59 -1.98 6.16
N CYS A 95 10.14 -0.74 6.28
CA CYS A 95 8.72 -0.40 6.41
C CYS A 95 7.94 -0.85 5.16
N LEU A 96 8.47 -0.56 3.99
CA LEU A 96 7.87 -0.97 2.71
C LEU A 96 7.79 -2.49 2.57
N HIS A 97 8.86 -3.22 2.95
CA HIS A 97 8.91 -4.68 2.89
C HIS A 97 7.76 -5.36 3.67
N VAL A 98 7.39 -4.78 4.80
CA VAL A 98 6.26 -5.27 5.60
C VAL A 98 4.93 -4.86 4.97
N ALA A 99 4.78 -3.58 4.61
CA ALA A 99 3.51 -3.03 4.16
C ALA A 99 3.05 -3.54 2.78
N VAL A 100 3.97 -3.91 1.87
CA VAL A 100 3.63 -4.44 0.55
C VAL A 100 3.14 -5.89 0.57
N ASN A 101 3.42 -6.63 1.64
CA ASN A 101 2.99 -8.02 1.80
C ASN A 101 1.78 -8.09 2.74
N ARG A 102 0.61 -8.41 2.22
CA ARG A 102 -0.65 -8.44 2.98
C ARG A 102 -0.60 -9.37 4.20
N TYR A 103 0.10 -10.49 4.11
CA TYR A 103 0.30 -11.39 5.25
C TYR A 103 1.08 -10.69 6.38
N ARG A 104 2.27 -10.18 6.07
CA ARG A 104 3.12 -9.51 7.06
C ARG A 104 2.43 -8.28 7.65
N MET A 105 1.80 -7.48 6.81
CA MET A 105 1.04 -6.30 7.21
C MET A 105 -0.06 -6.67 8.21
N THR A 106 -0.84 -7.72 7.95
CA THR A 106 -1.92 -8.14 8.87
C THR A 106 -1.36 -8.66 10.20
N CYS A 107 -0.27 -9.43 10.18
CA CYS A 107 0.40 -9.85 11.42
C CYS A 107 0.85 -8.65 12.26
N GLU A 108 1.41 -7.62 11.63
CA GLU A 108 1.85 -6.41 12.35
C GLU A 108 0.67 -5.59 12.89
N LEU A 109 -0.45 -5.51 12.17
CA LEU A 109 -1.67 -4.87 12.68
C LEU A 109 -2.19 -5.58 13.95
N VAL A 110 -2.21 -6.91 13.94
CA VAL A 110 -2.60 -7.71 15.13
C VAL A 110 -1.63 -7.48 16.29
N ARG A 111 -0.31 -7.46 16.04
CA ARG A 111 0.71 -7.16 17.07
C ARG A 111 0.56 -5.77 17.67
N ALA A 112 0.12 -4.81 16.87
CA ALA A 112 -0.18 -3.46 17.30
C ALA A 112 -1.49 -3.35 18.11
N GLY A 113 -2.23 -4.45 18.30
CA GLY A 113 -3.54 -4.45 18.97
C GLY A 113 -4.65 -3.78 18.17
N LEU A 114 -4.46 -3.58 16.86
CA LEU A 114 -5.45 -2.96 15.99
C LEU A 114 -6.50 -3.99 15.54
N PRO A 115 -7.78 -3.64 15.48
CA PRO A 115 -8.82 -4.54 15.04
C PRO A 115 -8.67 -4.84 13.54
N VAL A 116 -8.62 -6.14 13.20
CA VAL A 116 -8.62 -6.64 11.83
C VAL A 116 -9.72 -7.68 11.67
N PRO A 117 -10.35 -7.83 10.50
CA PRO A 117 -11.29 -8.93 10.29
C PRO A 117 -10.58 -10.28 10.47
N PRO A 118 -11.24 -11.31 11.03
CA PRO A 118 -10.68 -12.65 11.17
C PRO A 118 -10.05 -13.12 9.86
N THR A 119 -8.80 -13.57 9.95
CA THR A 119 -7.98 -13.91 8.79
C THR A 119 -7.30 -15.25 9.02
N ALA A 120 -7.28 -16.11 8.01
CA ALA A 120 -6.54 -17.35 7.97
C ALA A 120 -5.56 -17.32 6.79
N ILE A 121 -4.35 -17.83 7.01
CA ILE A 121 -3.30 -17.87 6.00
C ILE A 121 -2.69 -19.26 6.04
N THR A 122 -2.75 -19.98 4.92
CA THR A 122 -2.26 -21.35 4.81
C THR A 122 -1.88 -21.68 3.38
N GLU A 123 -1.03 -22.68 3.19
CA GLU A 123 -0.78 -23.33 1.90
C GLU A 123 -1.55 -24.65 1.76
N ASP A 124 -2.13 -25.12 2.87
CA ASP A 124 -2.92 -26.34 2.90
C ASP A 124 -4.34 -26.11 2.40
N LEU A 125 -4.78 -26.95 1.47
CA LEU A 125 -6.07 -26.83 0.79
C LEU A 125 -7.24 -27.15 1.72
N ASP A 126 -7.09 -28.12 2.60
CA ASP A 126 -8.15 -28.55 3.51
C ASP A 126 -8.32 -27.51 4.63
N GLU A 127 -7.23 -26.96 5.15
CA GLU A 127 -7.26 -25.82 6.08
C GLU A 127 -7.87 -24.56 5.44
N ALA A 128 -7.58 -24.31 4.17
CA ALA A 128 -8.20 -23.19 3.43
C ALA A 128 -9.71 -23.38 3.31
N ALA A 129 -10.16 -24.57 2.93
CA ALA A 129 -11.60 -24.90 2.84
C ALA A 129 -12.29 -24.82 4.22
N ALA A 130 -11.62 -25.34 5.27
CA ALA A 130 -12.13 -25.25 6.64
C ALA A 130 -12.22 -23.79 7.13
N ALA A 131 -11.29 -22.91 6.74
CA ALA A 131 -11.34 -21.48 7.07
C ALA A 131 -12.55 -20.80 6.42
N VAL A 132 -12.83 -21.08 5.13
CA VAL A 132 -14.05 -20.56 4.47
C VAL A 132 -15.31 -21.07 5.18
N GLY A 133 -15.34 -22.35 5.57
CA GLY A 133 -16.46 -22.91 6.34
C GLY A 133 -16.67 -22.19 7.68
N ARG A 134 -15.61 -21.90 8.42
CA ARG A 134 -15.67 -21.15 9.69
C ARG A 134 -16.15 -19.70 9.51
N PHE A 135 -15.78 -19.06 8.40
CA PHE A 135 -16.13 -17.65 8.14
C PHE A 135 -17.53 -17.50 7.50
N GLY A 136 -18.08 -18.56 6.92
CA GLY A 136 -19.30 -18.54 6.13
C GLY A 136 -19.10 -17.90 4.76
N THR A 137 -18.55 -16.70 4.72
CA THR A 137 -18.12 -16.01 3.50
C THR A 137 -16.71 -15.45 3.76
N ALA A 138 -15.78 -15.72 2.86
CA ALA A 138 -14.42 -15.22 2.92
C ALA A 138 -14.05 -14.44 1.66
N VAL A 139 -13.07 -13.54 1.78
CA VAL A 139 -12.40 -12.88 0.66
C VAL A 139 -11.01 -13.50 0.53
N LEU A 140 -10.78 -14.20 -0.57
CA LEU A 140 -9.46 -14.66 -0.98
C LEU A 140 -8.71 -13.49 -1.65
N LYS A 141 -7.54 -13.16 -1.13
CA LYS A 141 -6.77 -11.99 -1.58
C LYS A 141 -5.34 -12.41 -1.96
N PRO A 142 -4.85 -12.11 -3.17
CA PRO A 142 -3.43 -12.28 -3.48
C PRO A 142 -2.57 -11.38 -2.58
N LEU A 143 -1.36 -11.85 -2.21
CA LEU A 143 -0.53 -11.16 -1.20
C LEU A 143 0.02 -9.81 -1.65
N PHE A 144 0.34 -9.65 -2.95
CA PHE A 144 1.08 -8.49 -3.48
C PHE A 144 0.26 -7.61 -4.44
N THR A 145 -1.03 -7.88 -4.60
CA THR A 145 -1.88 -7.08 -5.50
C THR A 145 -2.52 -5.90 -4.76
N SER A 146 -2.93 -4.91 -5.51
CA SER A 146 -3.62 -3.71 -5.03
C SER A 146 -4.89 -3.44 -5.84
N LYS A 147 -5.74 -2.54 -5.35
CA LYS A 147 -6.97 -2.08 -6.02
C LYS A 147 -7.98 -3.20 -6.28
N GLY A 148 -8.03 -4.20 -5.43
CA GLY A 148 -8.96 -5.33 -5.55
C GLY A 148 -8.62 -6.36 -6.63
N ARG A 149 -7.49 -6.23 -7.34
CA ARG A 149 -7.11 -7.16 -8.41
C ARG A 149 -6.93 -8.57 -7.87
N GLY A 150 -7.60 -9.53 -8.51
CA GLY A 150 -7.52 -10.95 -8.15
C GLY A 150 -8.23 -11.32 -6.84
N MET A 151 -8.94 -10.40 -6.20
CA MET A 151 -9.76 -10.73 -5.04
C MET A 151 -11.01 -11.50 -5.47
N ARG A 152 -11.35 -12.54 -4.70
CA ARG A 152 -12.53 -13.39 -4.94
C ARG A 152 -13.30 -13.57 -3.64
N ARG A 153 -14.62 -13.51 -3.71
CA ARG A 153 -15.51 -13.87 -2.60
C ARG A 153 -15.82 -15.35 -2.70
N LEU A 154 -15.52 -16.09 -1.66
CA LEU A 154 -15.70 -17.53 -1.55
C LEU A 154 -16.76 -17.85 -0.51
N GLU A 155 -17.58 -18.87 -0.79
CA GLU A 155 -18.59 -19.41 0.10
C GLU A 155 -18.43 -20.94 0.21
N PRO A 156 -18.93 -21.59 1.28
CA PRO A 156 -18.81 -23.04 1.47
C PRO A 156 -19.77 -23.80 0.55
N THR A 157 -19.50 -23.76 -0.75
CA THR A 157 -20.26 -24.44 -1.81
C THR A 157 -19.56 -25.72 -2.23
N ARG A 158 -20.23 -26.51 -3.12
CA ARG A 158 -19.63 -27.74 -3.69
C ARG A 158 -18.39 -27.42 -4.54
N ASP A 159 -18.31 -26.23 -5.16
CA ASP A 159 -17.24 -25.84 -6.06
C ASP A 159 -16.05 -25.19 -5.32
N LEU A 160 -16.15 -24.95 -4.00
CA LEU A 160 -15.12 -24.27 -3.21
C LEU A 160 -13.73 -24.89 -3.41
N ARG A 161 -13.65 -26.23 -3.38
CA ARG A 161 -12.35 -26.92 -3.54
C ARG A 161 -11.73 -26.63 -4.90
N GLY A 162 -12.50 -26.70 -5.98
CA GLY A 162 -12.04 -26.38 -7.32
C GLY A 162 -11.58 -24.93 -7.47
N GLU A 163 -12.27 -24.00 -6.79
CA GLU A 163 -11.87 -22.59 -6.75
C GLU A 163 -10.53 -22.38 -6.05
N LEU A 164 -10.30 -23.08 -4.94
CA LEU A 164 -9.03 -23.03 -4.20
C LEU A 164 -7.89 -23.69 -5.01
N GLU A 165 -8.16 -24.86 -5.62
CA GLU A 165 -7.21 -25.53 -6.50
C GLU A 165 -6.79 -24.63 -7.67
N SER A 166 -7.74 -23.98 -8.33
CA SER A 166 -7.47 -23.00 -9.39
C SER A 166 -6.56 -21.86 -8.94
N HIS A 167 -6.72 -21.35 -7.71
CA HIS A 167 -5.84 -20.34 -7.16
C HIS A 167 -4.41 -20.88 -6.95
N ARG A 168 -4.28 -22.06 -6.38
CA ARG A 168 -2.99 -22.72 -6.15
C ARG A 168 -2.27 -22.99 -7.46
N ASP A 169 -2.98 -23.57 -8.44
CA ASP A 169 -2.42 -23.97 -9.73
C ASP A 169 -2.02 -22.77 -10.60
N ALA A 170 -2.65 -21.62 -10.38
CA ALA A 170 -2.23 -20.34 -10.96
C ALA A 170 -0.98 -19.74 -10.28
N GLY A 171 -0.39 -20.39 -9.29
CA GLY A 171 0.81 -19.93 -8.60
C GLY A 171 0.64 -18.62 -7.81
N LEU A 172 -0.58 -18.33 -7.35
CA LEU A 172 -0.90 -17.04 -6.69
C LEU A 172 -0.47 -16.97 -5.22
N GLY A 173 0.34 -17.95 -4.77
CA GLY A 173 0.91 -18.04 -3.43
C GLY A 173 -0.05 -18.64 -2.41
N PRO A 174 0.20 -18.48 -1.11
CA PRO A 174 -0.64 -19.03 -0.06
C PRO A 174 -2.05 -18.44 -0.10
N PHE A 175 -3.00 -19.20 0.43
CA PHE A 175 -4.36 -18.75 0.63
C PHE A 175 -4.40 -17.71 1.75
N TYR A 176 -4.58 -16.44 1.42
CA TYR A 176 -4.92 -15.39 2.37
C TYR A 176 -6.43 -15.22 2.34
N LEU A 177 -7.10 -15.75 3.34
CA LEU A 177 -8.55 -15.78 3.49
C LEU A 177 -8.95 -14.86 4.64
N GLN A 178 -9.72 -13.83 4.34
CA GLN A 178 -10.24 -12.91 5.34
C GLN A 178 -11.75 -13.01 5.39
N ARG A 179 -12.34 -13.10 6.60
CA ARG A 179 -13.80 -13.10 6.74
C ARG A 179 -14.40 -11.87 6.04
N PHE A 180 -15.39 -12.09 5.19
CA PHE A 180 -16.12 -11.00 4.58
C PHE A 180 -16.87 -10.20 5.65
N VAL A 181 -16.62 -8.91 5.72
CA VAL A 181 -17.35 -8.00 6.58
C VAL A 181 -18.55 -7.48 5.81
N LYS A 182 -19.75 -7.75 6.34
CA LYS A 182 -20.97 -7.18 5.77
C LYS A 182 -20.97 -5.67 6.06
N HIS A 183 -20.84 -4.89 5.01
CA HIS A 183 -20.65 -3.44 5.07
C HIS A 183 -21.78 -2.70 4.31
N PRO A 184 -22.03 -1.41 4.55
CA PRO A 184 -23.10 -0.62 3.92
C PRO A 184 -22.79 -0.18 2.48
N GLY A 185 -22.03 -0.98 1.70
CA GLY A 185 -21.65 -0.67 0.33
C GLY A 185 -20.54 0.36 0.22
N ARG A 186 -19.77 0.58 1.29
CA ARG A 186 -18.64 1.51 1.29
C ARG A 186 -17.54 1.05 2.25
N ASP A 187 -16.33 1.54 2.02
CA ASP A 187 -15.21 1.47 2.94
C ASP A 187 -14.52 2.84 3.04
N LEU A 188 -13.77 3.04 4.11
CA LEU A 188 -13.17 4.32 4.48
C LEU A 188 -11.67 4.30 4.18
N GLY A 189 -11.20 5.27 3.39
CA GLY A 189 -9.78 5.57 3.23
C GLY A 189 -9.39 6.78 4.08
N VAL A 190 -8.43 6.61 4.97
CA VAL A 190 -7.86 7.70 5.79
C VAL A 190 -6.43 7.97 5.34
N ALA A 191 -6.16 9.18 4.88
CA ALA A 191 -4.82 9.58 4.46
C ALA A 191 -4.02 10.12 5.65
N VAL A 192 -2.86 9.52 5.89
CA VAL A 192 -1.95 9.90 6.99
C VAL A 192 -0.62 10.34 6.40
N LEU A 193 -0.18 11.55 6.75
CA LEU A 193 1.10 12.13 6.37
C LEU A 193 1.85 12.54 7.64
N ASP A 194 3.08 12.07 7.80
CA ASP A 194 3.96 12.39 8.92
C ASP A 194 3.26 12.25 10.29
N SER A 195 2.56 11.12 10.44
CA SER A 195 1.78 10.77 11.64
C SER A 195 0.58 11.69 11.94
N ARG A 196 0.06 12.41 10.95
CA ARG A 196 -1.15 13.24 11.06
C ARG A 196 -2.16 12.86 10.01
N CYS A 197 -3.43 12.78 10.36
CA CYS A 197 -4.52 12.66 9.40
C CYS A 197 -4.61 13.96 8.58
N ILE A 198 -4.61 13.83 7.25
CA ILE A 198 -4.76 14.96 6.32
C ILE A 198 -6.07 14.92 5.54
N GLY A 199 -6.91 13.93 5.83
CA GLY A 199 -8.26 13.81 5.31
C GLY A 199 -8.73 12.37 5.19
N ALA A 200 -10.05 12.22 5.07
CA ALA A 200 -10.69 10.93 4.95
C ALA A 200 -11.77 10.95 3.85
N TYR A 201 -11.96 9.83 3.19
CA TYR A 201 -12.93 9.70 2.11
C TYR A 201 -13.54 8.30 2.09
N TRP A 202 -14.81 8.23 1.77
CA TRP A 202 -15.49 7.00 1.45
C TRP A 202 -15.16 6.54 0.02
N ARG A 203 -14.98 5.24 -0.16
CA ARG A 203 -15.10 4.59 -1.46
C ARG A 203 -16.44 3.88 -1.46
N VAL A 204 -17.36 4.41 -2.24
CA VAL A 204 -18.73 3.88 -2.34
C VAL A 204 -18.80 2.96 -3.53
N ALA A 205 -19.23 1.72 -3.31
CA ALA A 205 -19.37 0.71 -4.36
C ALA A 205 -20.38 1.13 -5.44
N ALA A 206 -20.22 0.66 -6.65
CA ALA A 206 -21.29 0.68 -7.64
C ALA A 206 -22.46 -0.20 -7.20
N ALA A 207 -23.64 0.03 -7.76
CA ALA A 207 -24.82 -0.76 -7.46
C ALA A 207 -24.53 -2.28 -7.63
N GLU A 208 -25.00 -3.08 -6.70
CA GLU A 208 -24.86 -4.55 -6.68
C GLU A 208 -23.41 -5.08 -6.59
N GLN A 209 -22.41 -4.22 -6.43
CA GLN A 209 -21.03 -4.61 -6.25
C GLN A 209 -20.68 -4.75 -4.76
N TRP A 210 -19.97 -5.82 -4.41
CA TRP A 210 -19.43 -6.00 -3.07
C TRP A 210 -18.06 -5.31 -2.88
N MET A 211 -17.36 -5.07 -3.99
CA MET A 211 -16.09 -4.35 -3.98
C MET A 211 -16.32 -2.84 -4.09
N THR A 212 -15.71 -2.10 -3.20
CA THR A 212 -15.78 -0.64 -3.12
C THR A 212 -14.72 0.06 -3.98
N THR A 213 -13.91 -0.71 -4.72
CA THR A 213 -12.79 -0.17 -5.48
C THR A 213 -13.26 0.67 -6.67
N ILE A 214 -12.48 1.71 -6.99
CA ILE A 214 -12.76 2.57 -8.15
C ILE A 214 -12.71 1.80 -9.48
N LEU A 215 -11.86 0.77 -9.55
CA LEU A 215 -11.78 -0.09 -10.75
C LEU A 215 -13.07 -0.91 -10.98
N SER A 216 -13.85 -1.13 -9.93
CA SER A 216 -15.16 -1.80 -10.00
C SER A 216 -16.32 -0.81 -10.15
N GLY A 217 -16.05 0.44 -10.59
CA GLY A 217 -17.05 1.46 -10.79
C GLY A 217 -17.42 2.28 -9.53
N GLY A 218 -16.68 2.10 -8.44
CA GLY A 218 -16.88 2.88 -7.22
C GLY A 218 -16.55 4.37 -7.40
N ARG A 219 -17.02 5.20 -6.46
CA ARG A 219 -16.77 6.63 -6.42
C ARG A 219 -16.21 7.08 -5.09
N TYR A 220 -15.57 8.25 -5.09
CA TYR A 220 -15.09 8.89 -3.87
C TYR A 220 -16.11 9.89 -3.33
N GLU A 221 -16.27 9.91 -2.01
CA GLU A 221 -17.07 10.91 -1.29
C GLU A 221 -16.27 11.37 -0.07
N LYS A 222 -16.40 12.64 0.33
CA LYS A 222 -15.78 13.13 1.56
C LYS A 222 -16.33 12.38 2.77
N ALA A 223 -15.48 12.04 3.71
CA ALA A 223 -15.86 11.44 4.98
C ALA A 223 -15.52 12.35 6.15
N ASP A 224 -16.48 12.58 7.02
CA ASP A 224 -16.23 13.13 8.34
C ASP A 224 -16.10 11.94 9.31
N ILE A 225 -14.99 11.87 10.03
CA ILE A 225 -14.66 10.72 10.90
C ILE A 225 -14.54 11.14 12.36
N SER A 226 -14.80 10.20 13.26
CA SER A 226 -14.61 10.42 14.70
C SER A 226 -13.12 10.48 15.07
N SER A 227 -12.82 11.08 16.22
CA SER A 227 -11.46 11.10 16.80
C SER A 227 -10.89 9.69 16.99
N ASP A 228 -11.72 8.71 17.34
CA ASP A 228 -11.30 7.33 17.57
C ASP A 228 -10.92 6.66 16.25
N THR A 229 -11.68 6.89 15.17
CA THR A 229 -11.37 6.39 13.83
C THR A 229 -10.08 7.03 13.28
N GLU A 230 -9.90 8.34 13.49
CA GLU A 230 -8.66 9.02 13.16
C GLU A 230 -7.47 8.46 13.95
N ALA A 231 -7.61 8.31 15.27
CA ALA A 231 -6.57 7.76 16.14
C ALA A 231 -6.16 6.35 15.72
N MET A 232 -7.13 5.49 15.35
CA MET A 232 -6.87 4.14 14.82
C MET A 232 -6.01 4.18 13.54
N ALA A 233 -6.37 5.03 12.58
CA ALA A 233 -5.63 5.15 11.33
C ALA A 233 -4.22 5.71 11.55
N VAL A 234 -4.08 6.72 12.41
CA VAL A 234 -2.77 7.29 12.77
C VAL A 234 -1.91 6.27 13.52
N ALA A 235 -2.49 5.49 14.45
CA ALA A 235 -1.77 4.43 15.14
C ALA A 235 -1.26 3.36 14.17
N ALA A 236 -2.08 2.94 13.21
CA ALA A 236 -1.67 2.03 12.16
C ALA A 236 -0.50 2.60 11.35
N ALA A 237 -0.60 3.82 10.84
CA ALA A 237 0.46 4.45 10.06
C ALA A 237 1.79 4.57 10.83
N ARG A 238 1.73 4.94 12.11
CA ARG A 238 2.90 5.05 13.02
C ARG A 238 3.56 3.70 13.26
N HIS A 239 2.78 2.65 13.48
CA HIS A 239 3.32 1.31 13.73
C HIS A 239 4.19 0.83 12.55
N PHE A 240 3.78 1.14 11.32
CA PHE A 240 4.56 0.81 10.12
C PHE A 240 5.68 1.81 9.80
N GLY A 241 5.77 2.94 10.48
CA GLY A 241 6.79 3.97 10.20
C GLY A 241 6.68 4.60 8.81
N LEU A 242 5.50 4.57 8.19
CA LEU A 242 5.28 5.11 6.86
C LEU A 242 5.10 6.63 6.91
N VAL A 243 5.83 7.32 6.04
CA VAL A 243 5.76 8.80 5.97
C VAL A 243 4.45 9.27 5.37
N PHE A 244 4.00 8.60 4.30
CA PHE A 244 2.70 8.85 3.67
C PHE A 244 2.02 7.54 3.34
N THR A 245 0.82 7.36 3.87
CA THR A 245 0.02 6.15 3.66
C THR A 245 -1.47 6.46 3.56
N GLY A 246 -2.23 5.55 2.97
CA GLY A 246 -3.66 5.43 3.15
C GLY A 246 -3.96 4.23 4.04
N VAL A 247 -4.76 4.41 5.06
CA VAL A 247 -5.27 3.34 5.90
C VAL A 247 -6.69 3.05 5.49
N ASP A 248 -6.95 1.82 5.07
CA ASP A 248 -8.26 1.38 4.62
C ASP A 248 -9.00 0.69 5.77
N LEU A 249 -10.15 1.24 6.12
CA LEU A 249 -11.00 0.75 7.20
C LEU A 249 -12.33 0.26 6.66
N ILE A 250 -12.87 -0.80 7.26
CA ILE A 250 -14.20 -1.32 6.95
C ILE A 250 -15.10 -1.20 8.16
N GLU A 251 -16.30 -0.67 7.95
CA GLU A 251 -17.37 -0.54 8.95
C GLU A 251 -18.27 -1.78 8.89
N ASP A 252 -18.48 -2.45 10.02
CA ASP A 252 -19.42 -3.56 10.12
C ASP A 252 -20.87 -3.08 10.37
N SER A 253 -21.81 -4.02 10.48
CA SER A 253 -23.22 -3.72 10.73
C SER A 253 -23.49 -3.06 12.08
N ASP A 254 -22.57 -3.15 13.02
CA ASP A 254 -22.66 -2.55 14.36
C ASP A 254 -21.95 -1.18 14.43
N GLY A 255 -21.44 -0.67 13.29
CA GLY A 255 -20.72 0.60 13.21
C GLY A 255 -19.29 0.55 13.71
N ARG A 256 -18.73 -0.66 13.92
CA ARG A 256 -17.36 -0.82 14.37
C ARG A 256 -16.38 -0.91 13.18
N PHE A 257 -15.27 -0.22 13.29
CA PHE A 257 -14.23 -0.24 12.26
C PHE A 257 -13.17 -1.32 12.50
N SER A 258 -12.72 -1.93 11.41
CA SER A 258 -11.54 -2.80 11.37
C SER A 258 -10.59 -2.34 10.26
N VAL A 259 -9.28 -2.50 10.48
CA VAL A 259 -8.26 -2.15 9.48
C VAL A 259 -8.18 -3.27 8.44
N LEU A 260 -8.40 -2.92 7.17
CA LEU A 260 -8.25 -3.84 6.04
C LEU A 260 -6.83 -3.82 5.47
N GLU A 261 -6.26 -2.62 5.35
CA GLU A 261 -4.97 -2.42 4.68
C GLU A 261 -4.30 -1.12 5.14
N VAL A 262 -2.96 -1.15 5.22
CA VAL A 262 -2.10 0.04 5.30
C VAL A 262 -1.30 0.10 4.02
N SER A 263 -1.55 1.10 3.19
CA SER A 263 -0.92 1.22 1.88
C SER A 263 0.55 1.64 1.98
N ALA A 264 1.46 0.86 1.42
CA ALA A 264 2.89 1.16 1.44
C ALA A 264 3.25 2.52 0.81
N PHE A 265 2.43 3.03 -0.11
CA PHE A 265 2.78 4.21 -0.93
C PHE A 265 1.79 5.37 -0.84
N GLY A 266 0.68 5.24 -0.14
CA GLY A 266 -0.41 6.23 -0.08
C GLY A 266 -0.96 6.63 -1.47
N GLY A 267 -2.22 6.95 -1.56
CA GLY A 267 -2.88 7.37 -2.80
C GLY A 267 -3.23 8.87 -2.79
N PHE A 268 -2.86 9.62 -3.84
CA PHE A 268 -3.27 11.03 -3.95
C PHE A 268 -4.70 11.20 -4.43
N ARG A 269 -5.17 10.29 -5.34
CA ARG A 269 -6.47 10.47 -6.02
C ARG A 269 -7.68 10.44 -5.09
N GLY A 270 -7.67 9.55 -4.11
CA GLY A 270 -8.78 9.44 -3.16
C GLY A 270 -8.97 10.73 -2.37
N LEU A 271 -7.87 11.28 -1.87
CA LEU A 271 -7.89 12.53 -1.12
C LEU A 271 -8.26 13.73 -2.01
N LEU A 272 -7.68 13.81 -3.22
CA LEU A 272 -7.99 14.88 -4.16
C LEU A 272 -9.46 14.84 -4.60
N ASN A 273 -9.96 13.68 -5.02
CA ASN A 273 -11.31 13.54 -5.56
C ASN A 273 -12.39 13.51 -4.46
N GLY A 274 -12.08 12.96 -3.28
CA GLY A 274 -13.03 12.89 -2.17
C GLY A 274 -13.05 14.15 -1.30
N CYS A 275 -11.88 14.79 -1.10
CA CYS A 275 -11.74 15.89 -0.14
C CYS A 275 -11.29 17.22 -0.80
N GLY A 276 -10.91 17.22 -2.07
CA GLY A 276 -10.33 18.40 -2.73
C GLY A 276 -8.91 18.73 -2.25
N VAL A 277 -8.25 17.84 -1.50
CA VAL A 277 -6.92 18.08 -0.92
C VAL A 277 -5.85 17.44 -1.81
N ASP A 278 -4.90 18.25 -2.26
CA ASP A 278 -3.70 17.77 -2.97
C ASP A 278 -2.59 17.44 -1.98
N ALA A 279 -2.33 16.17 -1.78
CA ALA A 279 -1.28 15.72 -0.87
C ALA A 279 0.14 15.82 -1.46
N ALA A 280 0.33 16.07 -2.75
CA ALA A 280 1.66 16.05 -3.34
C ALA A 280 2.55 17.20 -2.84
N PRO A 281 2.10 18.48 -2.79
CA PRO A 281 2.88 19.56 -2.17
C PRO A 281 3.17 19.29 -0.69
N MET A 282 2.17 18.81 0.06
CA MET A 282 2.33 18.51 1.48
C MET A 282 3.40 17.44 1.72
N LEU A 283 3.40 16.39 0.90
CA LEU A 283 4.42 15.33 0.96
C LEU A 283 5.80 15.87 0.54
N ALA A 284 5.87 16.73 -0.48
CA ALA A 284 7.13 17.34 -0.91
C ALA A 284 7.78 18.15 0.22
N ASP A 285 7.00 18.94 0.95
CA ASP A 285 7.48 19.73 2.10
C ASP A 285 8.04 18.82 3.22
N VAL A 286 7.33 17.73 3.54
CA VAL A 286 7.78 16.74 4.54
C VAL A 286 9.07 16.06 4.09
N VAL A 287 9.16 15.64 2.83
CA VAL A 287 10.34 15.00 2.24
C VAL A 287 11.56 15.91 2.32
N LEU A 288 11.41 17.17 1.87
CA LEU A 288 12.51 18.14 1.90
C LEU A 288 12.98 18.45 3.31
N ARG A 289 12.05 18.61 4.25
CA ARG A 289 12.39 18.83 5.66
C ARG A 289 13.17 17.65 6.23
N ARG A 290 12.67 16.41 6.08
CA ARG A 290 13.32 15.22 6.62
C ARG A 290 14.70 14.95 6.01
N PHE A 291 14.89 15.22 4.71
CA PHE A 291 16.21 15.06 4.10
C PHE A 291 17.20 16.14 4.51
N ARG A 292 16.74 17.38 4.85
CA ARG A 292 17.60 18.40 5.45
C ARG A 292 18.03 18.00 6.86
N GLU A 293 17.10 17.51 7.68
CA GLU A 293 17.36 17.04 9.04
C GLU A 293 18.34 15.86 9.07
N ALA A 294 18.27 14.94 8.12
CA ALA A 294 19.16 13.79 8.01
C ALA A 294 20.61 14.17 7.59
N ARG A 295 20.82 15.39 7.07
CA ARG A 295 22.14 15.91 6.64
C ARG A 295 22.79 16.84 7.66
N ALA A 296 22.02 17.36 8.61
CA ALA A 296 22.51 18.22 9.69
C ALA A 296 23.12 17.41 10.83
#